data_27b498e3c95d30bbe3831e3a30ac6e25
#
_entry.id   27b498e3c95d30bbe3831e3a30ac6e25
#
_cell.length_a   1.000
_cell.length_b   1.000
_cell.length_c   1.000
_cell.angle_alpha   90.00
_cell.angle_beta   90.00
_cell.angle_gamma   90.00
#
_symmetry.space_group_name_H-M   'P 1'
#
loop_
_entity.id
_entity.type
_entity.pdbx_description
1 polymer ?
#
loop_
_entity_poly.entity_id
_entity_poly.type
_entity_poly.pdbx_seq_one_letter_code
_entity_poly.pdbx_strand_id
1 'polypeptide(L)'
;LPMALLEAMAERQITAGGATRPLPDPFLVAATQNSIEHEGTFPLPEAQLDRFLMTVTLGYPDARAERTLLETGGRGQSVRDLPAVLDAPTLLRAQAEVDAVYAAPEAPPRRPASEVR
;
A
#
# COMPACT_ATOMS: atom_id res chain seq x y z
N LEU A 1 0.73 -7.13 -12.91
CA LEU A 1 -0.39 -6.21 -12.66
C LEU A 1 -1.13 -5.93 -13.97
N PRO A 2 -2.47 -5.85 -13.98
CA PRO A 2 -3.24 -5.45 -15.16
C PRO A 2 -2.85 -4.04 -15.62
N MET A 3 -2.81 -3.80 -16.94
CA MET A 3 -2.46 -2.49 -17.50
C MET A 3 -3.36 -1.36 -16.97
N ALA A 4 -4.66 -1.62 -16.81
CA ALA A 4 -5.60 -0.65 -16.25
C ALA A 4 -5.26 -0.22 -14.81
N LEU A 5 -4.68 -1.12 -14.00
CA LEU A 5 -4.24 -0.77 -12.65
C LEU A 5 -2.98 0.09 -12.68
N LEU A 6 -2.06 -0.18 -13.60
CA LEU A 6 -0.86 0.65 -13.78
C LEU A 6 -1.22 2.06 -14.25
N GLU A 7 -2.20 2.19 -15.15
CA GLU A 7 -2.76 3.48 -15.57
C GLU A 7 -3.37 4.22 -14.37
N ALA A 8 -4.22 3.53 -13.59
CA ALA A 8 -4.84 4.10 -12.40
C ALA A 8 -3.82 4.64 -11.39
N MET A 9 -2.72 3.92 -11.17
CA MET A 9 -1.64 4.33 -10.26
C MET A 9 -0.84 5.52 -10.78
N ALA A 10 -0.62 5.59 -12.11
CA ALA A 10 0.20 6.63 -12.71
C ALA A 10 -0.58 7.92 -12.98
N GLU A 11 -1.79 7.78 -13.50
CA GLU A 11 -2.56 8.90 -14.07
C GLU A 11 -3.80 9.26 -13.25
N ARG A 12 -4.09 8.53 -12.18
CA ARG A 12 -5.29 8.68 -11.34
C ARG A 12 -6.60 8.67 -12.13
N GLN A 13 -6.63 7.88 -13.18
CA GLN A 13 -7.80 7.69 -14.04
C GLN A 13 -7.88 6.26 -14.53
N ILE A 14 -9.04 5.85 -14.98
CA ILE A 14 -9.26 4.57 -15.63
C ILE A 14 -9.98 4.78 -16.95
N THR A 15 -9.57 4.03 -17.97
CA THR A 15 -10.23 3.99 -19.27
C THR A 15 -10.97 2.66 -19.42
N ALA A 16 -12.30 2.73 -19.53
CA ALA A 16 -13.15 1.57 -19.70
C ALA A 16 -14.28 1.88 -20.70
N GLY A 17 -14.51 0.96 -21.64
CA GLY A 17 -15.59 1.14 -22.63
C GLY A 17 -15.41 2.38 -23.53
N GLY A 18 -14.19 2.82 -23.79
CA GLY A 18 -13.89 4.02 -24.57
C GLY A 18 -14.10 5.35 -23.84
N ALA A 19 -14.41 5.31 -22.54
CA ALA A 19 -14.56 6.50 -21.71
C ALA A 19 -13.48 6.52 -20.62
N THR A 20 -12.79 7.65 -20.47
CA THR A 20 -11.83 7.90 -19.39
C THR A 20 -12.56 8.58 -18.23
N ARG A 21 -12.35 8.05 -17.02
CA ARG A 21 -12.95 8.56 -15.79
C ARG A 21 -11.86 8.81 -14.75
N PRO A 22 -11.82 10.00 -14.14
CA PRO A 22 -10.90 10.28 -13.04
C PRO A 22 -11.26 9.42 -11.83
N LEU A 23 -10.26 9.04 -11.07
CA LEU A 23 -10.43 8.36 -9.79
C LEU A 23 -10.68 9.39 -8.68
N PRO A 24 -11.46 9.04 -7.66
CA PRO A 24 -11.69 9.91 -6.52
C PRO A 24 -10.41 10.10 -5.68
N ASP A 25 -10.30 11.24 -5.02
CA ASP A 25 -9.25 11.47 -4.02
C ASP A 25 -9.79 11.29 -2.59
N PRO A 26 -9.05 10.62 -1.70
CA PRO A 26 -7.79 9.90 -1.95
C PRO A 26 -8.03 8.55 -2.64
N PHE A 27 -7.08 8.12 -3.49
CA PHE A 27 -7.05 6.80 -4.10
C PHE A 27 -5.84 6.02 -3.58
N LEU A 28 -6.07 4.83 -3.06
CA LEU A 28 -5.04 3.97 -2.49
C LEU A 28 -5.07 2.60 -3.17
N VAL A 29 -3.90 2.09 -3.53
CA VAL A 29 -3.71 0.71 -3.98
C VAL A 29 -2.95 -0.07 -2.93
N ALA A 30 -3.55 -1.14 -2.44
CA ALA A 30 -2.89 -2.12 -1.61
C ALA A 30 -2.79 -3.44 -2.40
N ALA A 31 -1.60 -4.02 -2.44
CA ALA A 31 -1.35 -5.29 -3.10
C ALA A 31 -0.62 -6.24 -2.15
N THR A 32 -0.87 -7.53 -2.30
CA THR A 32 -0.14 -8.56 -1.58
C THR A 32 0.72 -9.34 -2.56
N GLN A 33 1.92 -9.68 -2.13
CA GLN A 33 2.83 -10.56 -2.84
C GLN A 33 3.15 -11.75 -1.96
N ASN A 34 2.99 -12.97 -2.49
CA ASN A 34 3.43 -14.17 -1.79
C ASN A 34 4.90 -14.41 -2.13
N SER A 35 5.76 -14.41 -1.13
CA SER A 35 7.20 -14.67 -1.29
C SER A 35 7.55 -16.15 -1.41
N ILE A 36 6.58 -17.06 -1.22
CA ILE A 36 6.78 -18.48 -1.48
C ILE A 36 6.67 -18.68 -2.99
N GLU A 37 7.79 -19.01 -3.63
CA GLU A 37 7.87 -19.37 -5.04
C GLU A 37 7.01 -20.62 -5.30
N HIS A 38 5.76 -20.41 -5.67
CA HIS A 38 5.01 -21.43 -6.39
C HIS A 38 5.39 -21.32 -7.86
N GLU A 39 5.76 -22.44 -8.46
CA GLU A 39 5.97 -22.57 -9.91
C GLU A 39 4.83 -21.88 -10.67
N GLY A 40 5.15 -20.83 -11.41
CA GLY A 40 4.19 -20.11 -12.26
C GLY A 40 3.88 -18.66 -11.86
N THR A 41 4.34 -18.14 -10.71
CA THR A 41 4.20 -16.71 -10.39
C THR A 41 5.52 -15.99 -10.67
N PHE A 42 5.52 -15.14 -11.70
CA PHE A 42 6.65 -14.24 -11.92
C PHE A 42 6.63 -13.12 -10.86
N PRO A 43 7.77 -12.82 -10.23
CA PRO A 43 7.88 -11.65 -9.36
C PRO A 43 7.52 -10.39 -10.17
N LEU A 44 6.92 -9.42 -9.50
CA LEU A 44 6.64 -8.13 -10.12
C LEU A 44 7.96 -7.49 -10.60
N PRO A 45 8.03 -7.00 -11.84
CA PRO A 45 9.19 -6.26 -12.30
C PRO A 45 9.49 -5.08 -11.36
N GLU A 46 10.76 -4.80 -11.13
CA GLU A 46 11.23 -3.73 -10.25
C GLU A 46 10.59 -2.38 -10.58
N ALA A 47 10.45 -2.04 -11.86
CA ALA A 47 9.76 -0.85 -12.33
C ALA A 47 8.27 -0.77 -11.96
N GLN A 48 7.63 -1.88 -11.61
CA GLN A 48 6.26 -1.91 -11.08
C GLN A 48 6.24 -1.78 -9.56
N LEU A 49 7.27 -2.28 -8.86
CA LEU A 49 7.43 -2.13 -7.42
C LEU A 49 7.72 -0.68 -7.04
N ASP A 50 8.48 0.05 -7.84
CA ASP A 50 8.79 1.48 -7.65
C ASP A 50 7.54 2.39 -7.62
N ARG A 51 6.41 1.90 -8.09
CA ARG A 51 5.14 2.64 -8.04
C ARG A 51 4.45 2.58 -6.68
N PHE A 52 4.91 1.70 -5.79
CA PHE A 52 4.38 1.58 -4.44
C PHE A 52 5.18 2.47 -3.48
N LEU A 53 4.46 3.22 -2.67
CA LEU A 53 5.06 4.12 -1.68
C LEU A 53 5.84 3.35 -0.62
N MET A 54 5.37 2.16 -0.24
CA MET A 54 5.88 1.41 0.90
C MET A 54 5.66 -0.09 0.69
N THR A 55 6.64 -0.88 1.10
CA THR A 55 6.54 -2.34 1.25
C THR A 55 6.49 -2.67 2.74
N VAL A 56 5.50 -3.46 3.14
CA VAL A 56 5.33 -3.91 4.53
C VAL A 56 5.45 -5.41 4.58
N THR A 57 6.32 -5.91 5.44
CA THR A 57 6.44 -7.35 5.71
C THR A 57 5.69 -7.68 6.99
N LEU A 58 4.69 -8.54 6.88
CA LEU A 58 4.01 -9.12 8.03
C LEU A 58 4.79 -10.37 8.45
N GLY A 59 5.39 -10.33 9.63
CA GLY A 59 6.04 -11.51 10.22
C GLY A 59 5.01 -12.50 10.77
N TYR A 60 5.50 -13.57 11.37
CA TYR A 60 4.66 -14.48 12.15
C TYR A 60 4.24 -13.80 13.46
N PRO A 61 3.05 -14.14 13.98
CA PRO A 61 2.61 -13.65 15.28
C PRO A 61 3.58 -14.13 16.38
N ASP A 62 3.73 -13.32 17.42
CA ASP A 62 4.47 -13.75 18.61
C ASP A 62 3.69 -14.85 19.36
N ALA A 63 4.34 -15.53 20.31
CA ALA A 63 3.74 -16.65 21.06
C ALA A 63 2.45 -16.25 21.81
N ARG A 64 2.33 -14.98 22.21
CA ARG A 64 1.13 -14.47 22.88
C ARG A 64 -0.03 -14.30 21.90
N ALA A 65 0.24 -13.70 20.76
CA ALA A 65 -0.75 -13.50 19.70
C ALA A 65 -1.20 -14.85 19.12
N GLU A 66 -0.27 -15.80 18.93
CA GLU A 66 -0.59 -17.16 18.50
C GLU A 66 -1.51 -17.88 19.48
N ARG A 67 -1.22 -17.79 20.78
CA ARG A 67 -2.08 -18.36 21.83
C ARG A 67 -3.49 -17.74 21.77
N THR A 68 -3.59 -16.41 21.64
CA THR A 68 -4.88 -15.72 21.52
C THR A 68 -5.67 -16.21 20.30
N LEU A 69 -5.00 -16.42 19.18
CA LEU A 69 -5.63 -16.98 17.98
C LEU A 69 -6.21 -18.38 18.22
N LEU A 70 -5.46 -19.25 18.92
CA LEU A 70 -5.92 -20.59 19.27
C LEU A 70 -7.09 -20.57 20.25
N GLU A 71 -7.02 -19.75 21.29
CA GLU A 71 -8.06 -19.61 22.33
C GLU A 71 -9.37 -19.04 21.74
N THR A 72 -9.29 -18.11 20.83
CA THR A 72 -10.45 -17.49 20.17
C THR A 72 -10.97 -18.28 18.97
N GLY A 73 -10.27 -19.35 18.58
CA GLY A 73 -10.59 -20.14 17.40
C GLY A 73 -10.56 -19.31 16.11
N GLY A 74 -9.68 -18.33 16.03
CA GLY A 74 -9.58 -17.38 14.91
C GLY A 74 -10.73 -16.35 14.87
N ARG A 75 -11.63 -16.34 15.85
CA ARG A 75 -12.72 -15.36 16.00
C ARG A 75 -12.25 -14.10 16.73
N GLY A 76 -11.06 -13.64 16.43
CA GLY A 76 -10.55 -12.38 16.95
C GLY A 76 -11.37 -11.17 16.49
N GLN A 77 -10.93 -10.00 16.87
CA GLN A 77 -11.55 -8.74 16.44
C GLN A 77 -11.67 -8.69 14.92
N SER A 78 -12.90 -8.56 14.43
CA SER A 78 -13.13 -8.46 12.99
C SER A 78 -12.55 -7.16 12.44
N VAL A 79 -12.02 -7.19 11.21
CA VAL A 79 -11.60 -5.96 10.51
C VAL A 79 -12.74 -4.92 10.47
N ARG A 80 -14.01 -5.39 10.47
CA ARG A 80 -15.19 -4.52 10.49
C ARG A 80 -15.39 -3.76 11.80
N ASP A 81 -14.79 -4.25 12.88
CA ASP A 81 -14.91 -3.65 14.23
C ASP A 81 -13.77 -2.64 14.51
N LEU A 82 -12.84 -2.47 13.55
CA LEU A 82 -11.77 -1.49 13.68
C LEU A 82 -12.33 -0.07 13.53
N PRO A 83 -12.07 0.82 14.51
CA PRO A 83 -12.48 2.20 14.39
C PRO A 83 -11.70 2.91 13.28
N ALA A 84 -12.34 3.83 12.60
CA ALA A 84 -11.64 4.73 11.69
C ALA A 84 -10.70 5.64 12.51
N VAL A 85 -9.41 5.63 12.17
CA VAL A 85 -8.38 6.44 12.85
C VAL A 85 -8.03 7.69 12.07
N LEU A 86 -8.42 7.76 10.80
CA LEU A 86 -8.15 8.86 9.89
C LEU A 86 -9.32 9.02 8.92
N ASP A 87 -9.70 10.24 8.63
CA ASP A 87 -10.68 10.57 7.60
C ASP A 87 -10.00 11.04 6.29
N ALA A 88 -10.71 10.99 5.19
CA ALA A 88 -10.20 11.39 3.88
C ALA A 88 -9.73 12.85 3.85
N PRO A 89 -10.45 13.85 4.39
CA PRO A 89 -9.98 15.23 4.43
C PRO A 89 -8.65 15.40 5.18
N THR A 90 -8.45 14.68 6.28
CA THR A 90 -7.20 14.75 7.05
C THR A 90 -6.05 14.13 6.27
N LEU A 91 -6.29 13.01 5.58
CA LEU A 91 -5.27 12.41 4.72
C LEU A 91 -4.86 13.35 3.58
N LEU A 92 -5.81 13.98 2.92
CA LEU A 92 -5.52 14.93 1.83
C LEU A 92 -4.74 16.16 2.33
N ARG A 93 -5.02 16.67 3.53
CA ARG A 93 -4.22 17.74 4.14
C ARG A 93 -2.79 17.29 4.40
N ALA A 94 -2.60 16.08 4.95
CA ALA A 94 -1.27 15.54 5.20
C ALA A 94 -0.48 15.34 3.90
N GLN A 95 -1.12 14.90 2.82
CA GLN A 95 -0.49 14.81 1.50
C GLN A 95 -0.03 16.18 1.00
N ALA A 96 -0.89 17.20 1.10
CA ALA A 96 -0.54 18.57 0.70
C ALA A 96 0.62 19.15 1.53
N GLU A 97 0.70 18.85 2.82
CA GLU A 97 1.82 19.26 3.67
C GLU A 97 3.13 18.60 3.23
N VAL A 98 3.10 17.30 2.87
CA VAL A 98 4.28 16.59 2.34
C VAL A 98 4.73 17.19 1.01
N ASP A 99 3.81 17.51 0.12
CA ASP A 99 4.11 18.12 -1.18
C ASP A 99 4.73 19.51 -1.05
N ALA A 100 4.39 20.23 0.04
CA ALA A 100 4.94 21.55 0.34
C ALA A 100 6.33 21.50 0.99
N VAL A 101 6.84 20.32 1.37
CA VAL A 101 8.17 20.19 1.97
C VAL A 101 9.26 20.51 0.95
N TYR A 102 10.03 21.56 1.24
CA TYR A 102 11.20 21.90 0.44
C TYR A 102 12.41 21.06 0.88
N ALA A 103 13.03 20.38 -0.07
CA ALA A 103 14.29 19.68 0.14
C ALA A 103 15.44 20.57 -0.34
N ALA A 104 16.39 20.93 0.56
CA ALA A 104 17.58 21.65 0.17
C ALA A 104 18.46 20.81 -0.79
N PRO A 105 19.22 21.45 -1.71
CA PRO A 105 20.09 20.71 -2.65
C PRO A 105 21.13 19.80 -1.98
N GLU A 106 21.52 20.12 -0.74
CA GLU A 106 22.46 19.34 0.07
C GLU A 106 21.78 18.20 0.84
N ALA A 107 20.48 18.06 0.72
CA ALA A 107 19.79 16.96 1.39
C ALA A 107 20.31 15.60 0.87
N PRO A 108 20.65 14.66 1.75
CA PRO A 108 21.11 13.35 1.33
C PRO A 108 20.04 12.65 0.47
N PRO A 109 20.46 11.80 -0.48
CA PRO A 109 19.51 11.07 -1.31
C PRO A 109 18.55 10.25 -0.43
N ARG A 110 17.30 10.19 -0.83
CA ARG A 110 16.27 9.41 -0.12
C ARG A 110 16.73 7.96 -0.01
N ARG A 111 16.73 7.42 1.20
CA ARG A 111 16.88 5.98 1.35
C ARG A 111 15.66 5.30 0.74
N PRO A 112 15.85 4.24 -0.05
CA PRO A 112 14.72 3.47 -0.55
C PRO A 112 13.86 2.96 0.60
N ALA A 113 12.56 2.96 0.43
CA ALA A 113 11.58 2.55 1.45
C ALA A 113 11.79 1.12 1.98
N SER A 114 12.59 0.31 1.28
CA SER A 114 12.95 -1.06 1.66
C SER A 114 13.85 -1.17 2.92
N GLU A 115 14.40 -0.06 3.43
CA GLU A 115 15.29 -0.06 4.60
C GLU A 115 14.64 0.41 5.91
N VAL A 116 13.35 0.71 5.90
CA VAL A 116 12.62 1.02 7.13
C VAL A 116 12.24 -0.32 7.77
N ARG A 117 13.02 -0.73 8.76
CA ARG A 117 12.77 -1.92 9.59
C ARG A 117 11.73 -1.61 10.66
#